data_55a02293c231aa9341894f6d8a194b44
#
_entry.id   55a02293c231aa9341894f6d8a194b44
#
_cell.length_a   1.000
_cell.length_b   1.000
_cell.length_c   1.000
_cell.angle_alpha   90.00
_cell.angle_beta   90.00
_cell.angle_gamma   90.00
#
_symmetry.space_group_name_H-M   'P 1'
#
loop_
_entity.id
_entity.type
_entity.pdbx_description
1 polymer ?
#
loop_
_entity_poly.entity_id
_entity_poly.type
_entity_poly.pdbx_seq_one_letter_code
_entity_poly.pdbx_strand_id
1 'polypeptide(L)'
;MIKIEPLFATDTTQTRAILRHQNEPMPYETFCAEDELSLRGLTFWQHWMPFRLHCASSVYVAKEDRVVLGLISLKAIGKSSACWRVEHLVVHPTHRGRGIAQELLRYVFALFGSQGASHFVAEVSDQNSAGLNILGNCGFRRCAKITHYQVPADYEIDSTQLDLAAFRLALPDDKQRLYTLHQDSLPPDHRLIYELVPDDFKVPELPIAHDSFEKLSKKLVKHKTWFWVSPDSERKVLSSAVRVITHQEGDYHLEFAVHPGWAHTAPQIINYALTMMKRAGMRGVVMIKAYDYQPAVVEALESLKLDRMGSFSLLAREHWVRAKKPKAIRLEPVSLSPIPNPAINLPRTYRKNRGEVN
;
A
#
# COMPACT_ATOMS: atom_id res chain seq x y z
N MET A 1 2.10 25.53 26.54
CA MET A 1 1.46 25.55 25.21
C MET A 1 1.95 24.34 24.40
N ILE A 2 1.04 23.49 23.93
CA ILE A 2 1.41 22.29 23.16
C ILE A 2 1.93 22.71 21.79
N LYS A 3 3.11 22.21 21.41
CA LYS A 3 3.71 22.38 20.07
C LYS A 3 3.81 21.02 19.41
N ILE A 4 3.50 20.96 18.11
CA ILE A 4 3.69 19.75 17.32
C ILE A 4 4.85 20.00 16.38
N GLU A 5 5.82 19.12 16.43
CA GLU A 5 7.05 19.22 15.65
C GLU A 5 7.56 17.84 15.21
N PRO A 6 8.43 17.77 14.20
CA PRO A 6 9.05 16.52 13.80
C PRO A 6 9.83 15.91 14.96
N LEU A 7 9.94 14.57 14.97
CA LEU A 7 10.73 13.84 15.95
C LEU A 7 12.22 14.20 15.80
N PHE A 8 12.83 14.72 16.86
CA PHE A 8 14.27 14.93 16.94
C PHE A 8 14.99 13.80 17.69
N ALA A 9 16.29 13.66 17.46
CA ALA A 9 17.08 12.62 18.12
C ALA A 9 17.01 12.68 19.66
N THR A 10 16.89 13.89 20.22
CA THR A 10 16.73 14.15 21.66
C THR A 10 15.45 13.58 22.26
N ASP A 11 14.42 13.36 21.42
CA ASP A 11 13.09 12.93 21.86
C ASP A 11 12.94 11.41 21.86
N THR A 12 13.91 10.72 21.28
CA THR A 12 13.84 9.28 21.01
C THR A 12 13.59 8.45 22.26
N THR A 13 14.25 8.80 23.38
CA THR A 13 14.10 8.07 24.65
C THR A 13 12.70 8.22 25.21
N GLN A 14 12.14 9.44 25.22
CA GLN A 14 10.79 9.68 25.69
C GLN A 14 9.74 9.03 24.79
N THR A 15 9.95 9.10 23.47
CA THR A 15 9.06 8.49 22.47
C THR A 15 9.01 6.97 22.65
N ARG A 16 10.14 6.30 22.86
CA ARG A 16 10.17 4.86 23.18
C ARG A 16 9.42 4.51 24.44
N ALA A 17 9.60 5.31 25.49
CA ALA A 17 8.86 5.10 26.73
C ALA A 17 7.34 5.16 26.52
N ILE A 18 6.87 6.13 25.71
CA ILE A 18 5.44 6.26 25.37
C ILE A 18 4.96 5.05 24.57
N LEU A 19 5.72 4.56 23.60
CA LEU A 19 5.35 3.38 22.81
C LEU A 19 5.22 2.12 23.65
N ARG A 20 6.07 1.93 24.68
CA ARG A 20 5.98 0.80 25.62
C ARG A 20 4.71 0.79 26.47
N HIS A 21 4.05 1.94 26.64
CA HIS A 21 2.75 2.04 27.30
C HIS A 21 1.57 1.71 26.40
N GLN A 22 1.83 1.28 25.18
CA GLN A 22 0.81 0.81 24.26
C GLN A 22 0.47 -0.64 24.58
N ASN A 23 -0.55 -0.87 25.41
CA ASN A 23 -0.98 -2.20 25.87
C ASN A 23 -1.96 -2.90 24.91
N GLU A 24 -2.16 -2.37 23.69
CA GLU A 24 -3.16 -2.86 22.77
C GLU A 24 -2.53 -3.75 21.69
N PRO A 25 -3.23 -4.81 21.26
CA PRO A 25 -2.79 -5.59 20.12
C PRO A 25 -2.70 -4.66 18.91
N MET A 26 -1.52 -4.58 18.34
CA MET A 26 -1.26 -3.81 17.14
C MET A 26 -1.37 -4.70 15.92
N PRO A 27 -1.76 -4.15 14.75
CA PRO A 27 -1.59 -4.86 13.51
C PRO A 27 -0.13 -5.31 13.38
N TYR A 28 0.09 -6.56 12.98
CA TYR A 28 1.42 -7.18 12.91
C TYR A 28 2.45 -6.33 12.15
N GLU A 29 2.04 -5.70 11.07
CA GLU A 29 2.89 -4.78 10.29
C GLU A 29 3.43 -3.59 11.10
N THR A 30 2.72 -3.21 12.15
CA THR A 30 3.08 -2.09 13.02
C THR A 30 3.98 -2.57 14.17
N PHE A 31 3.90 -3.85 14.52
CA PHE A 31 4.73 -4.44 15.60
C PHE A 31 6.23 -4.41 15.27
N CYS A 32 6.58 -4.52 13.98
CA CYS A 32 7.95 -4.43 13.49
C CYS A 32 8.49 -2.99 13.44
N ALA A 33 7.66 -1.99 13.74
CA ALA A 33 8.04 -0.57 13.66
C ALA A 33 8.92 -0.10 14.81
N GLU A 34 9.08 -0.87 15.90
CA GLU A 34 10.09 -0.55 16.93
C GLU A 34 11.49 -0.49 16.32
N ASP A 35 11.77 -1.33 15.34
CA ASP A 35 13.03 -1.33 14.60
C ASP A 35 13.10 -0.24 13.53
N GLU A 36 11.96 0.15 12.92
CA GLU A 36 11.94 1.30 12.00
C GLU A 36 12.13 2.65 12.71
N LEU A 37 11.63 2.79 13.93
CA LEU A 37 12.05 3.88 14.81
C LEU A 37 13.55 3.82 15.13
N SER A 38 14.25 2.68 14.88
CA SER A 38 15.69 2.52 15.05
C SER A 38 16.52 3.01 13.86
N LEU A 39 15.97 3.17 12.69
CA LEU A 39 16.60 3.77 11.50
C LEU A 39 16.76 5.31 11.57
N ARG A 40 16.93 5.86 12.64
CA ARG A 40 16.76 7.18 13.27
C ARG A 40 17.66 8.29 12.82
N GLY A 41 18.74 7.96 12.18
CA GLY A 41 19.53 8.97 11.49
C GLY A 41 18.79 9.51 10.26
N LEU A 42 17.98 8.65 9.61
CA LEU A 42 17.29 9.00 8.36
C LEU A 42 16.07 9.89 8.58
N THR A 43 15.29 9.72 9.66
CA THR A 43 14.12 10.57 9.93
C THR A 43 14.50 12.03 10.24
N PHE A 44 15.62 12.25 10.89
CA PHE A 44 16.17 13.58 11.11
C PHE A 44 16.58 14.25 9.78
N TRP A 45 17.29 13.52 8.91
CA TRP A 45 17.76 14.01 7.62
C TRP A 45 16.62 14.22 6.62
N GLN A 46 15.51 13.47 6.71
CA GLN A 46 14.35 13.62 5.83
C GLN A 46 13.74 15.03 5.84
N HIS A 47 13.80 15.73 6.99
CA HIS A 47 13.26 17.09 7.11
C HIS A 47 14.19 18.14 6.51
N TRP A 48 15.46 17.81 6.33
CA TRP A 48 16.47 18.69 5.76
C TRP A 48 16.74 18.41 4.27
N MET A 49 16.38 17.21 3.80
CA MET A 49 16.54 16.89 2.38
C MET A 49 15.36 17.41 1.56
N PRO A 50 15.61 17.98 0.36
CA PRO A 50 14.56 18.40 -0.56
C PRO A 50 13.77 17.21 -1.13
N PHE A 51 14.24 15.96 -0.90
CA PHE A 51 13.61 14.73 -1.37
C PHE A 51 13.09 13.93 -0.18
N ARG A 52 11.78 13.68 -0.15
CA ARG A 52 11.21 12.75 0.82
C ARG A 52 11.55 11.32 0.43
N LEU A 53 12.17 10.58 1.34
CA LEU A 53 12.33 9.15 1.19
C LEU A 53 10.96 8.50 1.46
N HIS A 54 10.23 8.14 0.39
CA HIS A 54 8.89 7.52 0.47
C HIS A 54 8.86 6.18 1.23
N CYS A 55 10.01 5.63 1.58
CA CYS A 55 10.14 4.33 2.23
C CYS A 55 10.21 4.41 3.77
N ALA A 56 10.35 5.60 4.36
CA ALA A 56 10.46 5.75 5.80
C ALA A 56 9.24 6.44 6.40
N SER A 57 8.90 6.05 7.62
CA SER A 57 7.79 6.65 8.38
C SER A 57 8.13 8.07 8.80
N SER A 58 7.15 8.97 8.65
CA SER A 58 7.25 10.35 9.14
C SER A 58 6.68 10.44 10.53
N VAL A 59 7.48 10.83 11.52
CA VAL A 59 7.08 10.87 12.93
C VAL A 59 7.01 12.31 13.42
N TYR A 60 5.90 12.65 14.08
CA TYR A 60 5.67 13.94 14.72
C TYR A 60 5.33 13.73 16.19
N VAL A 61 5.76 14.66 17.04
CA VAL A 61 5.56 14.61 18.48
C VAL A 61 4.86 15.88 18.97
N ALA A 62 3.95 15.71 19.90
CA ALA A 62 3.35 16.80 20.65
C ALA A 62 4.17 17.03 21.94
N LYS A 63 4.64 18.26 22.17
CA LYS A 63 5.47 18.62 23.31
C LYS A 63 4.90 19.78 24.09
N GLU A 64 5.15 19.77 25.39
CA GLU A 64 4.95 20.88 26.29
C GLU A 64 6.18 20.98 27.19
N ASP A 65 6.85 22.13 27.22
CA ASP A 65 8.05 22.40 28.03
C ASP A 65 9.15 21.31 27.90
N ARG A 66 9.45 20.88 26.67
CA ARG A 66 10.40 19.82 26.31
C ARG A 66 9.99 18.38 26.68
N VAL A 67 8.80 18.19 27.25
CA VAL A 67 8.25 16.86 27.55
C VAL A 67 7.41 16.39 26.38
N VAL A 68 7.67 15.17 25.90
CA VAL A 68 6.86 14.53 24.85
C VAL A 68 5.57 13.99 25.48
N LEU A 69 4.43 14.49 25.02
CA LEU A 69 3.10 14.11 25.51
C LEU A 69 2.45 13.01 24.67
N GLY A 70 2.80 12.95 23.39
CA GLY A 70 2.26 11.98 22.46
C GLY A 70 2.98 12.06 21.12
N LEU A 71 2.72 11.07 20.27
CA LEU A 71 3.31 10.96 18.94
C LEU A 71 2.30 10.44 17.92
N ILE A 72 2.58 10.76 16.66
CA ILE A 72 1.93 10.15 15.49
C ILE A 72 3.00 9.78 14.47
N SER A 73 2.89 8.57 13.90
CA SER A 73 3.71 8.16 12.76
C SER A 73 2.85 7.81 11.56
N LEU A 74 3.34 8.18 10.38
CA LEU A 74 2.66 7.94 9.10
C LEU A 74 3.65 7.40 8.09
N LYS A 75 3.16 6.51 7.22
CA LYS A 75 3.90 5.94 6.09
C LYS A 75 3.11 6.10 4.81
N ALA A 76 3.79 6.51 3.75
CA ALA A 76 3.15 6.59 2.43
C ALA A 76 2.83 5.19 1.90
N ILE A 77 1.65 5.03 1.30
CA ILE A 77 1.26 3.84 0.56
C ILE A 77 1.43 4.14 -0.92
N GLY A 78 2.19 3.29 -1.62
CA GLY A 78 2.50 3.49 -3.02
C GLY A 78 3.47 4.64 -3.29
N LYS A 79 3.84 4.80 -4.55
CA LYS A 79 4.79 5.83 -4.99
C LYS A 79 4.17 7.21 -5.17
N SER A 80 2.85 7.25 -5.39
CA SER A 80 2.11 8.51 -5.59
C SER A 80 2.13 9.42 -4.37
N SER A 81 2.31 8.83 -3.16
CA SER A 81 2.15 9.53 -1.86
C SER A 81 0.78 10.20 -1.69
N ALA A 82 -0.21 9.76 -2.45
CA ALA A 82 -1.59 10.24 -2.35
C ALA A 82 -2.29 9.65 -1.11
N CYS A 83 -1.91 8.42 -0.72
CA CYS A 83 -2.44 7.74 0.45
C CYS A 83 -1.37 7.58 1.55
N TRP A 84 -1.74 7.91 2.79
CA TRP A 84 -0.88 7.79 3.96
C TRP A 84 -1.51 6.91 5.02
N ARG A 85 -0.75 5.93 5.51
CA ARG A 85 -1.16 5.08 6.64
C ARG A 85 -0.71 5.72 7.95
N VAL A 86 -1.63 5.87 8.88
CA VAL A 86 -1.32 6.17 10.27
C VAL A 86 -0.90 4.86 10.92
N GLU A 87 0.39 4.74 11.29
CA GLU A 87 0.94 3.53 11.90
C GLU A 87 0.81 3.57 13.41
N HIS A 88 1.14 4.71 14.00
CA HIS A 88 1.04 4.91 15.44
C HIS A 88 0.34 6.23 15.74
N LEU A 89 -0.52 6.21 16.73
CA LEU A 89 -1.10 7.39 17.36
C LEU A 89 -1.19 7.12 18.87
N VAL A 90 -0.23 7.62 19.62
CA VAL A 90 -0.07 7.30 21.03
C VAL A 90 0.04 8.57 21.85
N VAL A 91 -0.70 8.61 22.96
CA VAL A 91 -0.61 9.70 23.95
C VAL A 91 -0.24 9.08 25.29
N HIS A 92 0.72 9.71 25.96
CA HIS A 92 1.15 9.30 27.29
C HIS A 92 -0.05 9.18 28.24
N PRO A 93 -0.18 8.11 29.04
CA PRO A 93 -1.36 7.82 29.86
C PRO A 93 -1.81 9.00 30.74
N THR A 94 -0.86 9.70 31.36
CA THR A 94 -1.15 10.84 32.24
C THR A 94 -1.69 12.09 31.52
N HIS A 95 -1.57 12.12 30.19
CA HIS A 95 -1.98 13.27 29.36
C HIS A 95 -3.15 12.95 28.42
N ARG A 96 -3.75 11.75 28.57
CA ARG A 96 -4.96 11.38 27.84
C ARG A 96 -6.14 12.28 28.19
N GLY A 97 -7.13 12.40 27.31
CA GLY A 97 -8.31 13.26 27.52
C GLY A 97 -8.10 14.75 27.24
N ARG A 98 -6.86 15.20 26.97
CA ARG A 98 -6.51 16.61 26.67
C ARG A 98 -6.64 17.01 25.20
N GLY A 99 -7.18 16.14 24.33
CA GLY A 99 -7.32 16.41 22.89
C GLY A 99 -6.03 16.25 22.05
N ILE A 100 -4.92 15.82 22.66
CA ILE A 100 -3.60 15.74 22.01
C ILE A 100 -3.60 14.87 20.75
N ALA A 101 -4.27 13.71 20.79
CA ALA A 101 -4.39 12.83 19.64
C ALA A 101 -5.09 13.50 18.46
N GLN A 102 -6.17 14.26 18.73
CA GLN A 102 -6.90 14.99 17.69
C GLN A 102 -6.05 16.12 17.09
N GLU A 103 -5.28 16.82 17.91
CA GLU A 103 -4.38 17.89 17.43
C GLU A 103 -3.25 17.31 16.56
N LEU A 104 -2.66 16.17 16.94
CA LEU A 104 -1.68 15.45 16.13
C LEU A 104 -2.27 15.07 14.77
N LEU A 105 -3.49 14.50 14.75
CA LEU A 105 -4.18 14.15 13.51
C LEU A 105 -4.45 15.39 12.64
N ARG A 106 -5.01 16.46 13.21
CA ARG A 106 -5.28 17.72 12.49
C ARG A 106 -4.03 18.30 11.87
N TYR A 107 -2.92 18.30 12.62
CA TYR A 107 -1.63 18.78 12.14
C TYR A 107 -1.15 18.02 10.92
N VAL A 108 -1.14 16.67 10.98
CA VAL A 108 -0.65 15.85 9.87
C VAL A 108 -1.58 15.92 8.66
N PHE A 109 -2.90 16.05 8.84
CA PHE A 109 -3.83 16.25 7.73
C PHE A 109 -3.57 17.58 7.02
N ALA A 110 -3.36 18.66 7.76
CA ALA A 110 -3.02 19.96 7.17
C ALA A 110 -1.67 19.89 6.43
N LEU A 111 -0.66 19.29 7.05
CA LEU A 111 0.68 19.19 6.51
C LEU A 111 0.73 18.34 5.23
N PHE A 112 0.28 17.10 5.30
CA PHE A 112 0.33 16.17 4.16
C PHE A 112 -0.71 16.50 3.10
N GLY A 113 -1.89 16.97 3.49
CA GLY A 113 -2.89 17.46 2.56
C GLY A 113 -2.38 18.63 1.72
N SER A 114 -1.62 19.57 2.32
CA SER A 114 -0.99 20.66 1.56
C SER A 114 0.05 20.17 0.54
N GLN A 115 0.52 18.94 0.68
CA GLN A 115 1.50 18.29 -0.17
C GLN A 115 0.89 17.32 -1.18
N GLY A 116 -0.45 17.22 -1.22
CA GLY A 116 -1.18 16.42 -2.19
C GLY A 116 -1.70 15.07 -1.66
N ALA A 117 -1.60 14.81 -0.34
CA ALA A 117 -2.26 13.63 0.21
C ALA A 117 -3.78 13.77 0.09
N SER A 118 -4.41 12.81 -0.57
CA SER A 118 -5.86 12.73 -0.79
C SER A 118 -6.56 11.80 0.21
N HIS A 119 -5.83 10.79 0.72
CA HIS A 119 -6.38 9.79 1.61
C HIS A 119 -5.47 9.51 2.82
N PHE A 120 -6.10 9.24 3.94
CA PHE A 120 -5.45 8.70 5.13
C PHE A 120 -6.15 7.43 5.55
N VAL A 121 -5.38 6.38 5.87
CA VAL A 121 -5.90 5.09 6.33
C VAL A 121 -5.31 4.73 7.68
N ALA A 122 -6.04 3.97 8.46
CA ALA A 122 -5.60 3.43 9.74
C ALA A 122 -6.20 2.04 9.97
N GLU A 123 -5.44 1.13 10.54
CA GLU A 123 -5.92 -0.15 11.04
C GLU A 123 -5.99 -0.07 12.56
N VAL A 124 -7.17 -0.34 13.11
CA VAL A 124 -7.42 -0.22 14.55
C VAL A 124 -8.09 -1.50 15.03
N SER A 125 -7.58 -2.05 16.13
CA SER A 125 -8.23 -3.19 16.78
C SER A 125 -9.69 -2.87 17.10
N ASP A 126 -10.59 -3.81 16.82
CA ASP A 126 -12.01 -3.66 17.15
C ASP A 126 -12.24 -3.52 18.68
N GLN A 127 -11.25 -3.94 19.48
CA GLN A 127 -11.26 -3.78 20.94
C GLN A 127 -10.84 -2.37 21.40
N ASN A 128 -10.18 -1.59 20.54
CA ASN A 128 -9.74 -0.23 20.85
C ASN A 128 -10.87 0.79 20.58
N SER A 129 -11.86 0.84 21.45
CA SER A 129 -12.98 1.79 21.32
C SER A 129 -12.53 3.26 21.38
N ALA A 130 -11.49 3.56 22.15
CA ALA A 130 -10.95 4.92 22.25
C ALA A 130 -10.31 5.36 20.92
N GLY A 131 -9.50 4.51 20.30
CA GLY A 131 -8.88 4.77 18.99
C GLY A 131 -9.95 4.93 17.89
N LEU A 132 -10.94 4.02 17.85
CA LEU A 132 -12.06 4.09 16.91
C LEU A 132 -12.84 5.41 17.05
N ASN A 133 -13.15 5.83 18.28
CA ASN A 133 -13.86 7.07 18.54
C ASN A 133 -13.06 8.31 18.15
N ILE A 134 -11.76 8.35 18.46
CA ILE A 134 -10.87 9.48 18.09
C ILE A 134 -10.79 9.62 16.58
N LEU A 135 -10.55 8.53 15.85
CA LEU A 135 -10.48 8.55 14.40
C LEU A 135 -11.83 8.89 13.77
N GLY A 136 -12.92 8.32 14.26
CA GLY A 136 -14.29 8.66 13.82
C GLY A 136 -14.59 10.16 13.97
N ASN A 137 -14.25 10.75 15.12
CA ASN A 137 -14.40 12.19 15.38
C ASN A 137 -13.49 13.05 14.47
N CYS A 138 -12.41 12.46 13.93
CA CYS A 138 -11.54 13.10 12.93
C CYS A 138 -11.95 12.81 11.48
N GLY A 139 -13.12 12.22 11.25
CA GLY A 139 -13.71 12.03 9.93
C GLY A 139 -13.29 10.75 9.20
N PHE A 140 -12.70 9.78 9.91
CA PHE A 140 -12.49 8.45 9.35
C PHE A 140 -13.80 7.66 9.32
N ARG A 141 -13.95 6.86 8.28
CA ARG A 141 -15.05 5.91 8.11
C ARG A 141 -14.50 4.50 7.98
N ARG A 142 -15.22 3.53 8.51
CA ARG A 142 -14.88 2.13 8.35
C ARG A 142 -15.09 1.70 6.89
N CYS A 143 -14.06 1.14 6.29
CA CYS A 143 -14.07 0.64 4.91
C CYS A 143 -14.13 -0.87 4.85
N ALA A 144 -13.38 -1.56 5.71
CA ALA A 144 -13.35 -3.01 5.76
C ALA A 144 -13.10 -3.51 7.20
N LYS A 145 -13.39 -4.78 7.40
CA LYS A 145 -12.95 -5.56 8.54
C LYS A 145 -11.79 -6.45 8.13
N ILE A 146 -10.76 -6.49 8.96
CA ILE A 146 -9.58 -7.30 8.76
C ILE A 146 -9.52 -8.35 9.86
N THR A 147 -9.24 -9.58 9.49
CA THR A 147 -8.94 -10.64 10.44
C THR A 147 -7.50 -11.11 10.22
N HIS A 148 -6.74 -11.14 11.30
CA HIS A 148 -5.39 -11.69 11.31
C HIS A 148 -5.44 -13.13 11.77
N TYR A 149 -4.80 -14.02 11.02
CA TYR A 149 -4.61 -15.43 11.33
C TYR A 149 -3.13 -15.71 11.48
N GLN A 150 -2.79 -16.57 12.45
CA GLN A 150 -1.44 -17.10 12.61
C GLN A 150 -1.44 -18.56 12.21
N VAL A 151 -0.44 -18.98 11.45
CA VAL A 151 -0.24 -20.38 11.12
C VAL A 151 0.53 -21.03 12.27
N PRO A 152 -0.03 -22.04 12.94
CA PRO A 152 0.67 -22.78 13.99
C PRO A 152 1.97 -23.41 13.48
N ALA A 153 3.00 -23.48 14.32
CA ALA A 153 4.30 -24.03 13.92
C ALA A 153 4.25 -25.52 13.54
N ASP A 154 3.30 -26.24 14.13
CA ASP A 154 3.02 -27.66 13.92
C ASP A 154 1.94 -27.92 12.86
N TYR A 155 1.48 -26.88 12.17
CA TYR A 155 0.42 -26.99 11.17
C TYR A 155 0.78 -27.99 10.07
N GLU A 156 -0.04 -29.03 9.93
CA GLU A 156 0.09 -30.02 8.87
C GLU A 156 -0.72 -29.61 7.65
N ILE A 157 -0.03 -29.49 6.51
CA ILE A 157 -0.64 -29.12 5.25
C ILE A 157 -1.00 -30.38 4.48
N ASP A 158 -2.27 -30.52 4.15
CA ASP A 158 -2.70 -31.57 3.22
C ASP A 158 -2.24 -31.20 1.78
N SER A 159 -1.11 -31.77 1.40
CA SER A 159 -0.52 -31.55 0.08
C SER A 159 -0.99 -32.54 -0.99
N THR A 160 -1.91 -33.46 -0.66
CA THR A 160 -2.30 -34.57 -1.55
C THR A 160 -3.07 -34.14 -2.79
N GLN A 161 -3.69 -32.98 -2.79
CA GLN A 161 -4.51 -32.43 -3.88
C GLN A 161 -3.92 -31.17 -4.56
N LEU A 162 -2.65 -30.84 -4.26
CA LEU A 162 -2.04 -29.62 -4.78
C LEU A 162 -1.44 -29.87 -6.18
N ASP A 163 -2.02 -29.24 -7.19
CA ASP A 163 -1.36 -29.08 -8.48
C ASP A 163 -0.30 -27.96 -8.39
N LEU A 164 0.92 -28.37 -8.06
CA LEU A 164 2.05 -27.44 -7.92
C LEU A 164 2.41 -26.77 -9.27
N ALA A 165 2.03 -27.36 -10.38
CA ALA A 165 2.31 -26.82 -11.73
C ALA A 165 1.42 -25.63 -12.06
N ALA A 166 0.27 -25.49 -11.40
CA ALA A 166 -0.64 -24.35 -11.58
C ALA A 166 -0.11 -23.03 -11.03
N PHE A 167 0.98 -23.08 -10.23
CA PHE A 167 1.53 -21.91 -9.54
C PHE A 167 3.02 -21.73 -9.86
N ARG A 168 3.46 -20.50 -9.86
CA ARG A 168 4.87 -20.15 -10.04
C ARG A 168 5.26 -18.87 -9.30
N LEU A 169 6.55 -18.62 -9.18
CA LEU A 169 7.06 -17.34 -8.76
C LEU A 169 6.73 -16.28 -9.83
N ALA A 170 6.34 -15.08 -9.39
CA ALA A 170 6.11 -13.96 -10.29
C ALA A 170 7.41 -13.51 -10.96
N LEU A 171 7.32 -13.16 -12.23
CA LEU A 171 8.37 -12.58 -13.04
C LEU A 171 8.22 -11.06 -13.12
N PRO A 172 9.30 -10.31 -13.43
CA PRO A 172 9.21 -8.85 -13.64
C PRO A 172 8.10 -8.44 -14.64
N ASP A 173 7.86 -9.26 -15.66
CA ASP A 173 6.80 -9.03 -16.66
C ASP A 173 5.38 -9.20 -16.11
N ASP A 174 5.22 -9.83 -14.95
CA ASP A 174 3.91 -9.98 -14.31
C ASP A 174 3.46 -8.70 -13.56
N LYS A 175 4.29 -7.70 -13.45
CA LYS A 175 4.02 -6.47 -12.70
C LYS A 175 2.68 -5.82 -13.08
N GLN A 176 2.41 -5.67 -14.38
CA GLN A 176 1.15 -5.12 -14.87
C GLN A 176 -0.02 -6.04 -14.55
N ARG A 177 0.17 -7.36 -14.66
CA ARG A 177 -0.86 -8.36 -14.36
C ARG A 177 -1.19 -8.40 -12.87
N LEU A 178 -0.17 -8.28 -11.99
CA LEU A 178 -0.33 -8.18 -10.54
C LEU A 178 -1.12 -6.92 -10.16
N TYR A 179 -0.81 -5.79 -10.80
CA TYR A 179 -1.57 -4.56 -10.62
C TYR A 179 -3.03 -4.75 -11.01
N THR A 180 -3.30 -5.32 -12.20
CA THR A 180 -4.66 -5.58 -12.68
C THR A 180 -5.41 -6.51 -11.73
N LEU A 181 -4.81 -7.65 -11.34
CA LEU A 181 -5.40 -8.57 -10.37
C LEU A 181 -5.73 -7.89 -9.04
N HIS A 182 -4.81 -7.07 -8.53
CA HIS A 182 -5.04 -6.33 -7.29
C HIS A 182 -6.22 -5.37 -7.44
N GLN A 183 -6.29 -4.62 -8.54
CA GLN A 183 -7.42 -3.72 -8.80
C GLN A 183 -8.75 -4.48 -8.88
N ASP A 184 -8.78 -5.64 -9.56
CA ASP A 184 -9.98 -6.45 -9.72
C ASP A 184 -10.42 -7.14 -8.42
N SER A 185 -9.48 -7.42 -7.53
CA SER A 185 -9.76 -8.01 -6.21
C SER A 185 -10.26 -7.00 -5.18
N LEU A 186 -10.12 -5.69 -5.45
CA LEU A 186 -10.56 -4.62 -4.54
C LEU A 186 -11.97 -4.12 -4.86
N PRO A 187 -12.78 -3.80 -3.85
CA PRO A 187 -13.99 -3.01 -4.04
C PRO A 187 -13.66 -1.64 -4.68
N PRO A 188 -14.59 -1.04 -5.44
CA PRO A 188 -14.35 0.24 -6.11
C PRO A 188 -13.85 1.34 -5.18
N ASP A 189 -14.41 1.47 -3.98
CA ASP A 189 -14.02 2.49 -3.00
C ASP A 189 -12.57 2.33 -2.54
N HIS A 190 -12.10 1.08 -2.39
CA HIS A 190 -10.71 0.81 -1.98
C HIS A 190 -9.70 1.14 -3.08
N ARG A 191 -10.08 0.96 -4.36
CA ARG A 191 -9.23 1.36 -5.50
C ARG A 191 -8.92 2.85 -5.48
N LEU A 192 -9.93 3.67 -5.14
CA LEU A 192 -9.78 5.12 -5.03
C LEU A 192 -8.91 5.53 -3.83
N ILE A 193 -9.03 4.80 -2.71
CA ILE A 193 -8.27 5.11 -1.49
C ILE A 193 -6.78 4.89 -1.69
N TYR A 194 -6.36 3.77 -2.28
CA TYR A 194 -4.94 3.41 -2.34
C TYR A 194 -4.18 4.05 -3.50
N GLU A 195 -4.85 4.40 -4.60
CA GLU A 195 -4.26 5.02 -5.80
C GLU A 195 -2.94 4.37 -6.24
N LEU A 196 -2.86 3.03 -6.17
CA LEU A 196 -1.66 2.28 -6.54
C LEU A 196 -1.42 2.35 -8.05
N VAL A 197 -0.15 2.25 -8.43
CA VAL A 197 0.31 2.17 -9.82
C VAL A 197 1.08 0.86 -10.04
N PRO A 198 1.24 0.39 -11.28
CA PRO A 198 1.97 -0.85 -11.56
C PRO A 198 3.37 -0.88 -10.94
N ASP A 199 4.01 0.28 -10.82
CA ASP A 199 5.34 0.43 -10.22
C ASP A 199 5.41 0.20 -8.71
N ASP A 200 4.28 0.08 -8.04
CA ASP A 200 4.22 -0.30 -6.62
C ASP A 200 4.43 -1.80 -6.42
N PHE A 201 4.19 -2.60 -7.46
CA PHE A 201 4.39 -4.05 -7.43
C PHE A 201 5.83 -4.40 -7.79
N LYS A 202 6.71 -4.38 -6.77
CA LYS A 202 8.12 -4.73 -6.95
C LYS A 202 8.27 -6.24 -7.00
N VAL A 203 8.54 -6.78 -8.16
CA VAL A 203 8.88 -8.19 -8.36
C VAL A 203 10.39 -8.31 -8.40
N PRO A 204 11.03 -9.14 -7.53
CA PRO A 204 12.47 -9.31 -7.55
C PRO A 204 12.91 -10.01 -8.83
N GLU A 205 14.01 -9.54 -9.42
CA GLU A 205 14.70 -10.21 -10.52
C GLU A 205 15.50 -11.38 -9.95
N LEU A 206 14.94 -12.56 -9.97
CA LEU A 206 15.61 -13.77 -9.51
C LEU A 206 16.03 -14.61 -10.73
N PRO A 207 17.27 -15.07 -10.78
CA PRO A 207 17.69 -16.00 -11.83
C PRO A 207 16.95 -17.33 -11.63
N ILE A 208 15.99 -17.61 -12.52
CA ILE A 208 15.09 -18.77 -12.46
C ILE A 208 15.80 -20.03 -12.97
N ALA A 209 16.97 -19.88 -13.61
CA ALA A 209 17.67 -20.97 -14.25
C ALA A 209 18.22 -21.97 -13.22
N HIS A 210 17.63 -23.17 -13.19
CA HIS A 210 18.19 -24.43 -12.65
C HIS A 210 18.63 -24.48 -11.18
N ASP A 211 18.27 -23.52 -10.34
CA ASP A 211 18.55 -23.60 -8.92
C ASP A 211 17.57 -24.55 -8.24
N SER A 212 18.09 -25.42 -7.36
CA SER A 212 17.24 -26.21 -6.47
C SER A 212 16.35 -25.25 -5.64
N PHE A 213 15.13 -25.71 -5.31
CA PHE A 213 14.17 -24.91 -4.53
C PHE A 213 14.78 -24.36 -3.23
N GLU A 214 15.69 -25.08 -2.61
CA GLU A 214 16.40 -24.67 -1.40
C GLU A 214 17.32 -23.47 -1.63
N LYS A 215 17.99 -23.38 -2.78
CA LYS A 215 18.80 -22.21 -3.13
C LYS A 215 17.94 -21.01 -3.47
N LEU A 216 16.80 -21.25 -4.13
CA LEU A 216 15.83 -20.21 -4.46
C LEU A 216 15.24 -19.62 -3.17
N SER A 217 14.87 -20.44 -2.19
CA SER A 217 14.32 -19.99 -0.91
C SER A 217 15.30 -19.11 -0.14
N LYS A 218 16.59 -19.50 -0.08
CA LYS A 218 17.65 -18.69 0.55
C LYS A 218 17.84 -17.33 -0.15
N LYS A 219 17.61 -17.26 -1.47
CA LYS A 219 17.61 -15.99 -2.21
C LYS A 219 16.35 -15.17 -1.92
N LEU A 220 15.18 -15.79 -1.87
CA LEU A 220 13.90 -15.12 -1.57
C LEU A 220 13.89 -14.45 -0.21
N VAL A 221 14.40 -15.10 0.82
CA VAL A 221 14.47 -14.55 2.20
C VAL A 221 15.27 -13.24 2.26
N LYS A 222 16.21 -13.01 1.33
CA LYS A 222 16.95 -11.73 1.22
C LYS A 222 16.10 -10.59 0.66
N HIS A 223 14.98 -10.89 0.01
CA HIS A 223 14.06 -9.90 -0.52
C HIS A 223 12.95 -9.62 0.48
N LYS A 224 12.68 -8.35 0.71
CA LYS A 224 11.60 -7.93 1.63
C LYS A 224 10.20 -8.33 1.16
N THR A 225 10.03 -8.52 -0.15
CA THR A 225 8.73 -8.83 -0.75
C THR A 225 8.91 -9.63 -2.03
N TRP A 226 8.08 -10.68 -2.21
CA TRP A 226 7.94 -11.41 -3.47
C TRP A 226 6.52 -11.92 -3.64
N PHE A 227 6.22 -12.51 -4.81
CA PHE A 227 4.89 -13.00 -5.11
C PHE A 227 4.93 -14.42 -5.69
N TRP A 228 4.00 -15.26 -5.27
CA TRP A 228 3.59 -16.45 -6.02
C TRP A 228 2.28 -16.17 -6.73
N VAL A 229 2.16 -16.68 -7.96
CA VAL A 229 1.02 -16.38 -8.84
C VAL A 229 0.48 -17.63 -9.50
N SER A 230 -0.81 -17.64 -9.78
CA SER A 230 -1.49 -18.61 -10.63
C SER A 230 -1.87 -17.94 -11.95
N PRO A 231 -1.14 -18.25 -13.05
CA PRO A 231 -1.47 -17.70 -14.36
C PRO A 231 -2.62 -18.49 -15.00
N ASP A 232 -3.56 -17.78 -15.61
CA ASP A 232 -4.47 -18.34 -16.61
C ASP A 232 -3.84 -18.15 -17.99
N SER A 233 -3.34 -19.23 -18.56
CA SER A 233 -2.63 -19.22 -19.84
C SER A 233 -3.53 -18.86 -21.01
N GLU A 234 -4.82 -19.22 -20.98
CA GLU A 234 -5.76 -18.94 -22.04
C GLU A 234 -6.10 -17.45 -22.11
N ARG A 235 -6.36 -16.85 -20.97
CA ARG A 235 -6.77 -15.43 -20.86
C ARG A 235 -5.61 -14.46 -20.67
N LYS A 236 -4.39 -14.96 -20.50
CA LYS A 236 -3.19 -14.15 -20.21
C LYS A 236 -3.30 -13.23 -18.98
N VAL A 237 -4.10 -13.63 -18.00
CA VAL A 237 -4.33 -12.93 -16.73
C VAL A 237 -3.82 -13.77 -15.56
N LEU A 238 -3.79 -13.16 -14.37
CA LEU A 238 -3.57 -13.91 -13.13
C LEU A 238 -4.91 -14.16 -12.47
N SER A 239 -5.19 -15.41 -12.11
CA SER A 239 -6.40 -15.79 -11.36
C SER A 239 -6.26 -15.51 -9.87
N SER A 240 -5.06 -15.70 -9.33
CA SER A 240 -4.74 -15.42 -7.93
C SER A 240 -3.25 -15.13 -7.73
N ALA A 241 -2.96 -14.44 -6.64
CA ALA A 241 -1.59 -14.17 -6.20
C ALA A 241 -1.52 -14.16 -4.68
N VAL A 242 -0.37 -14.51 -4.14
CA VAL A 242 -0.01 -14.25 -2.76
C VAL A 242 1.24 -13.39 -2.70
N ARG A 243 1.15 -12.30 -1.99
CA ARG A 243 2.28 -11.44 -1.64
C ARG A 243 2.86 -11.93 -0.33
N VAL A 244 4.14 -12.21 -0.33
CA VAL A 244 4.89 -12.57 0.88
C VAL A 244 5.78 -11.41 1.27
N ILE A 245 5.67 -10.97 2.49
CA ILE A 245 6.48 -9.90 3.07
C ILE A 245 7.31 -10.50 4.18
N THR A 246 8.63 -10.29 4.12
CA THR A 246 9.57 -10.76 5.15
C THR A 246 9.90 -9.64 6.11
N HIS A 247 9.83 -9.93 7.39
CA HIS A 247 10.24 -9.04 8.48
C HIS A 247 11.64 -9.39 9.00
N GLN A 248 12.22 -8.47 9.78
CA GLN A 248 13.63 -8.59 10.21
C GLN A 248 13.90 -9.81 11.10
N GLU A 249 12.92 -10.24 11.87
CA GLU A 249 13.01 -11.38 12.78
C GLU A 249 12.82 -12.74 12.08
N GLY A 250 12.69 -12.73 10.74
CA GLY A 250 12.44 -13.93 9.95
C GLY A 250 10.98 -14.35 9.95
N ASP A 251 10.08 -13.48 10.37
CA ASP A 251 8.65 -13.67 10.30
C ASP A 251 8.09 -13.28 8.94
N TYR A 252 6.94 -13.80 8.59
CA TYR A 252 6.34 -13.65 7.28
C TYR A 252 4.91 -13.17 7.39
N HIS A 253 4.54 -12.27 6.48
CA HIS A 253 3.18 -11.81 6.32
C HIS A 253 2.68 -12.16 4.92
N LEU A 254 1.51 -12.80 4.84
CA LEU A 254 0.87 -13.19 3.60
C LEU A 254 -0.37 -12.34 3.33
N GLU A 255 -0.44 -11.78 2.13
CA GLU A 255 -1.60 -11.08 1.61
C GLU A 255 -2.06 -11.77 0.33
N PHE A 256 -3.33 -12.12 0.25
CA PHE A 256 -3.91 -12.81 -0.90
C PHE A 256 -4.71 -11.84 -1.77
N ALA A 257 -4.54 -11.96 -3.08
CA ALA A 257 -5.37 -11.34 -4.08
C ALA A 257 -5.96 -12.46 -4.95
N VAL A 258 -7.28 -12.59 -4.95
CA VAL A 258 -7.99 -13.59 -5.75
C VAL A 258 -9.01 -12.84 -6.62
N HIS A 259 -8.94 -13.06 -7.92
CA HIS A 259 -9.89 -12.45 -8.83
C HIS A 259 -11.31 -13.00 -8.56
N PRO A 260 -12.34 -12.17 -8.46
CA PRO A 260 -13.70 -12.62 -8.12
C PRO A 260 -14.23 -13.76 -9.00
N GLY A 261 -13.91 -13.77 -10.30
CA GLY A 261 -14.29 -14.84 -11.23
C GLY A 261 -13.57 -16.18 -10.99
N TRP A 262 -12.51 -16.21 -10.15
CA TRP A 262 -11.75 -17.40 -9.78
C TRP A 262 -11.74 -17.65 -8.27
N ALA A 263 -12.81 -17.27 -7.58
CA ALA A 263 -12.93 -17.43 -6.12
C ALA A 263 -12.61 -18.86 -5.63
N HIS A 264 -12.93 -19.89 -6.44
CA HIS A 264 -12.60 -21.28 -6.16
C HIS A 264 -11.09 -21.59 -6.06
N THR A 265 -10.22 -20.70 -6.54
CA THR A 265 -8.78 -20.89 -6.46
C THR A 265 -8.21 -20.46 -5.10
N ALA A 266 -9.00 -19.81 -4.22
CA ALA A 266 -8.55 -19.32 -2.93
C ALA A 266 -7.95 -20.43 -2.04
N PRO A 267 -8.59 -21.59 -1.82
CA PRO A 267 -7.99 -22.67 -1.02
C PRO A 267 -6.67 -23.17 -1.62
N GLN A 268 -6.59 -23.21 -2.95
CA GLN A 268 -5.42 -23.75 -3.67
C GLN A 268 -4.20 -22.83 -3.49
N ILE A 269 -4.35 -21.50 -3.68
CA ILE A 269 -3.23 -20.56 -3.51
C ILE A 269 -2.77 -20.48 -2.06
N ILE A 270 -3.69 -20.58 -1.10
CA ILE A 270 -3.34 -20.59 0.32
C ILE A 270 -2.52 -21.85 0.65
N ASN A 271 -3.01 -23.03 0.31
CA ASN A 271 -2.32 -24.29 0.55
C ASN A 271 -0.97 -24.35 -0.19
N TYR A 272 -0.91 -23.83 -1.41
CA TYR A 272 0.34 -23.68 -2.16
C TYR A 272 1.34 -22.83 -1.41
N ALA A 273 0.96 -21.62 -0.98
CA ALA A 273 1.85 -20.70 -0.28
C ALA A 273 2.41 -21.34 1.00
N LEU A 274 1.56 -21.93 1.84
CA LEU A 274 1.97 -22.59 3.08
C LEU A 274 2.90 -23.79 2.81
N THR A 275 2.58 -24.61 1.79
CA THR A 275 3.42 -25.75 1.38
C THR A 275 4.80 -25.28 0.92
N MET A 276 4.86 -24.21 0.10
CA MET A 276 6.12 -23.68 -0.40
C MET A 276 6.97 -23.08 0.70
N MET A 277 6.37 -22.38 1.67
CA MET A 277 7.08 -21.87 2.84
C MET A 277 7.66 -22.99 3.71
N LYS A 278 6.90 -24.05 3.96
CA LYS A 278 7.37 -25.24 4.70
C LYS A 278 8.54 -25.92 3.98
N ARG A 279 8.42 -26.15 2.65
CA ARG A 279 9.50 -26.71 1.80
C ARG A 279 10.75 -25.83 1.78
N ALA A 280 10.56 -24.50 1.86
CA ALA A 280 11.65 -23.55 1.91
C ALA A 280 12.39 -23.53 3.27
N GLY A 281 11.90 -24.27 4.27
CA GLY A 281 12.46 -24.26 5.63
C GLY A 281 12.28 -22.90 6.33
N MET A 282 11.27 -22.14 5.95
CA MET A 282 10.92 -20.87 6.60
C MET A 282 10.30 -21.17 7.96
N ARG A 283 11.02 -20.88 9.05
CA ARG A 283 10.66 -21.29 10.42
C ARG A 283 10.07 -20.15 11.27
N GLY A 284 9.97 -18.94 10.72
CA GLY A 284 9.39 -17.81 11.43
C GLY A 284 7.88 -17.90 11.57
N VAL A 285 7.30 -16.99 12.33
CA VAL A 285 5.86 -16.85 12.46
C VAL A 285 5.26 -16.43 11.11
N VAL A 286 4.22 -17.14 10.68
CA VAL A 286 3.49 -16.82 9.45
C VAL A 286 2.15 -16.21 9.82
N MET A 287 1.98 -14.94 9.49
CA MET A 287 0.74 -14.20 9.69
C MET A 287 0.01 -14.03 8.37
N ILE A 288 -1.29 -14.19 8.38
CA ILE A 288 -2.15 -14.01 7.22
C ILE A 288 -3.16 -12.90 7.51
N LYS A 289 -3.28 -11.96 6.57
CA LYS A 289 -4.23 -10.88 6.63
C LYS A 289 -5.38 -11.14 5.64
N ALA A 290 -6.59 -11.23 6.16
CA ALA A 290 -7.79 -11.44 5.36
C ALA A 290 -8.79 -10.30 5.55
N TYR A 291 -9.38 -9.86 4.45
CA TYR A 291 -10.36 -8.78 4.41
C TYR A 291 -11.76 -9.34 4.20
N ASP A 292 -12.78 -8.75 4.85
CA ASP A 292 -14.19 -9.14 4.73
C ASP A 292 -14.75 -9.04 3.31
N TYR A 293 -14.16 -8.19 2.45
CA TYR A 293 -14.51 -8.12 1.02
C TYR A 293 -13.90 -9.24 0.17
N GLN A 294 -13.15 -10.17 0.78
CA GLN A 294 -12.57 -11.37 0.13
C GLN A 294 -13.20 -12.65 0.72
N PRO A 295 -14.51 -12.89 0.55
CA PRO A 295 -15.19 -13.96 1.26
C PRO A 295 -14.59 -15.34 1.00
N ALA A 296 -14.16 -15.63 -0.24
CA ALA A 296 -13.54 -16.91 -0.57
C ALA A 296 -12.20 -17.15 0.16
N VAL A 297 -11.41 -16.10 0.39
CA VAL A 297 -10.16 -16.19 1.18
C VAL A 297 -10.50 -16.42 2.65
N VAL A 298 -11.46 -15.67 3.20
CA VAL A 298 -11.89 -15.82 4.60
C VAL A 298 -12.42 -17.23 4.86
N GLU A 299 -13.34 -17.72 4.02
CA GLU A 299 -13.91 -19.08 4.12
C GLU A 299 -12.83 -20.15 4.03
N ALA A 300 -11.90 -20.02 3.09
CA ALA A 300 -10.78 -20.95 2.96
C ALA A 300 -9.90 -20.96 4.22
N LEU A 301 -9.56 -19.79 4.80
CA LEU A 301 -8.75 -19.71 6.03
C LEU A 301 -9.49 -20.28 7.24
N GLU A 302 -10.79 -20.05 7.37
CA GLU A 302 -11.61 -20.64 8.44
C GLU A 302 -11.67 -22.16 8.34
N SER A 303 -11.72 -22.72 7.13
CA SER A 303 -11.69 -24.17 6.92
C SER A 303 -10.36 -24.81 7.37
N LEU A 304 -9.26 -24.06 7.31
CA LEU A 304 -7.93 -24.51 7.72
C LEU A 304 -7.72 -24.49 9.25
N LYS A 305 -8.67 -23.99 10.03
CA LYS A 305 -8.61 -23.92 11.51
C LYS A 305 -7.34 -23.23 12.04
N LEU A 306 -6.90 -22.16 11.37
CA LEU A 306 -5.76 -21.37 11.82
C LEU A 306 -6.11 -20.55 13.06
N ASP A 307 -5.09 -20.20 13.85
CA ASP A 307 -5.26 -19.39 15.05
C ASP A 307 -5.69 -17.96 14.71
N ARG A 308 -6.86 -17.55 15.17
CA ARG A 308 -7.36 -16.18 14.97
C ARG A 308 -6.77 -15.25 16.02
N MET A 309 -5.87 -14.36 15.60
CA MET A 309 -5.15 -13.45 16.48
C MET A 309 -5.93 -12.19 16.85
N GLY A 310 -6.84 -11.75 15.98
CA GLY A 310 -7.63 -10.57 16.26
C GLY A 310 -8.42 -10.07 15.06
N SER A 311 -9.30 -9.11 15.36
CA SER A 311 -10.12 -8.41 14.38
C SER A 311 -9.82 -6.92 14.43
N PHE A 312 -9.66 -6.32 13.26
CA PHE A 312 -9.32 -4.92 13.10
C PHE A 312 -10.29 -4.24 12.14
N SER A 313 -10.52 -2.98 12.35
CA SER A 313 -11.25 -2.12 11.42
C SER A 313 -10.24 -1.36 10.53
N LEU A 314 -10.37 -1.50 9.22
CA LEU A 314 -9.71 -0.60 8.27
C LEU A 314 -10.56 0.67 8.18
N LEU A 315 -9.96 1.76 8.57
CA LEU A 315 -10.58 3.08 8.53
C LEU A 315 -9.92 3.93 7.46
N ALA A 316 -10.70 4.70 6.71
CA ALA A 316 -10.19 5.64 5.73
C ALA A 316 -10.84 7.01 5.89
N ARG A 317 -10.07 8.04 5.58
CA ARG A 317 -10.50 9.43 5.53
C ARG A 317 -10.04 10.06 4.22
N GLU A 318 -10.98 10.64 3.48
CA GLU A 318 -10.67 11.49 2.35
C GLU A 318 -10.25 12.89 2.82
N HIS A 319 -9.28 13.47 2.14
CA HIS A 319 -8.83 14.82 2.38
C HIS A 319 -8.98 15.66 1.10
N TRP A 320 -10.02 16.48 1.08
CA TRP A 320 -10.29 17.36 -0.05
C TRP A 320 -9.39 18.59 0.00
N VAL A 321 -8.47 18.70 -0.93
CA VAL A 321 -7.70 19.93 -1.15
C VAL A 321 -8.39 20.74 -2.23
N ARG A 322 -8.71 22.00 -1.93
CA ARG A 322 -9.24 22.89 -2.94
C ARG A 322 -8.20 23.02 -4.05
N ALA A 323 -8.49 22.49 -5.24
CA ALA A 323 -7.60 22.62 -6.37
C ALA A 323 -7.31 24.10 -6.60
N LYS A 324 -6.03 24.48 -6.59
CA LYS A 324 -5.64 25.83 -7.05
C LYS A 324 -6.12 25.95 -8.47
N LYS A 325 -6.97 26.93 -8.77
CA LYS A 325 -7.37 27.22 -10.14
C LYS A 325 -6.09 27.27 -10.98
N PRO A 326 -6.00 26.50 -12.08
CA PRO A 326 -4.84 26.59 -12.95
C PRO A 326 -4.69 28.08 -13.31
N LYS A 327 -3.50 28.63 -13.15
CA LYS A 327 -3.20 29.97 -13.65
C LYS A 327 -3.59 29.97 -15.13
N ALA A 328 -4.54 30.80 -15.50
CA ALA A 328 -4.91 30.95 -16.90
C ALA A 328 -3.62 31.21 -17.69
N ILE A 329 -3.22 30.22 -18.48
CA ILE A 329 -2.14 30.40 -19.43
C ILE A 329 -2.69 31.43 -20.38
N ARG A 330 -2.20 32.68 -20.29
CA ARG A 330 -2.49 33.71 -21.25
C ARG A 330 -1.80 33.25 -22.53
N LEU A 331 -2.55 32.54 -23.38
CA LEU A 331 -2.11 32.28 -24.74
C LEU A 331 -1.94 33.64 -25.39
N GLU A 332 -0.72 34.09 -25.58
CA GLU A 332 -0.46 35.22 -26.47
C GLU A 332 -1.02 34.82 -27.83
N PRO A 333 -1.81 35.73 -28.48
CA PRO A 333 -2.29 35.41 -29.79
C PRO A 333 -1.07 35.18 -30.69
N VAL A 334 -0.93 33.96 -31.18
CA VAL A 334 0.06 33.65 -32.20
C VAL A 334 -0.28 34.55 -33.37
N SER A 335 0.56 35.54 -33.64
CA SER A 335 0.47 36.33 -34.86
C SER A 335 0.74 35.39 -36.01
N LEU A 336 -0.33 34.90 -36.63
CA LEU A 336 -0.23 34.19 -37.89
C LEU A 336 0.31 35.18 -38.91
N SER A 337 1.59 35.06 -39.26
CA SER A 337 2.14 35.68 -40.43
C SER A 337 1.24 35.32 -41.63
N PRO A 338 0.81 36.28 -42.45
CA PRO A 338 -0.03 35.96 -43.59
C PRO A 338 0.68 34.94 -44.45
N ILE A 339 0.05 33.82 -44.70
CA ILE A 339 0.53 32.77 -45.60
C ILE A 339 0.69 33.43 -46.95
N PRO A 340 1.87 33.47 -47.59
CA PRO A 340 2.01 33.99 -48.93
C PRO A 340 1.12 33.18 -49.85
N ASN A 341 0.17 33.81 -50.51
CA ASN A 341 -0.69 33.21 -51.50
C ASN A 341 0.17 32.52 -52.56
N PRO A 342 0.11 31.20 -52.74
CA PRO A 342 0.78 30.60 -53.88
C PRO A 342 0.07 31.10 -55.15
N ALA A 343 0.78 31.89 -55.96
CA ALA A 343 0.30 32.27 -57.26
C ALA A 343 0.09 31.00 -58.08
N ILE A 344 -1.18 30.59 -58.23
CA ILE A 344 -1.55 29.49 -59.11
C ILE A 344 -1.43 30.01 -60.51
N ASN A 345 -0.30 29.76 -61.17
CA ASN A 345 -0.13 29.91 -62.60
C ASN A 345 -0.99 28.82 -63.29
N LEU A 346 -2.22 29.17 -63.63
CA LEU A 346 -3.04 28.33 -64.53
C LEU A 346 -2.50 28.50 -65.94
N PRO A 347 -2.15 27.43 -66.67
CA PRO A 347 -1.77 27.54 -68.06
C PRO A 347 -2.99 27.98 -68.88
N ARG A 348 -2.85 29.11 -69.64
CA ARG A 348 -3.80 29.57 -70.62
C ARG A 348 -3.74 28.64 -71.80
N THR A 349 -4.57 27.61 -71.89
CA THR A 349 -4.91 26.96 -73.11
C THR A 349 -6.27 26.24 -72.98
N TYR A 350 -7.30 26.99 -73.39
CA TYR A 350 -8.40 26.39 -74.18
C TYR A 350 -9.32 27.48 -74.72
N ARG A 351 -8.95 28.00 -75.87
CA ARG A 351 -9.83 28.85 -76.69
C ARG A 351 -10.65 27.91 -77.54
N LYS A 352 -11.90 27.71 -77.17
CA LYS A 352 -12.83 26.91 -77.93
C LYS A 352 -13.38 27.76 -79.06
N ASN A 353 -12.99 27.45 -80.33
CA ASN A 353 -13.61 27.98 -81.54
C ASN A 353 -15.09 27.65 -81.54
N ARG A 354 -15.95 28.67 -81.57
CA ARG A 354 -17.31 28.51 -82.04
C ARG A 354 -17.29 28.76 -83.54
N GLY A 355 -17.44 27.68 -84.32
CA GLY A 355 -17.80 27.76 -85.74
C GLY A 355 -19.27 28.15 -85.84
N GLU A 356 -19.51 29.11 -86.68
CA GLU A 356 -20.79 29.48 -87.25
C GLU A 356 -21.24 28.32 -88.16
N VAL A 357 -22.52 27.92 -88.05
CA VAL A 357 -23.23 27.23 -89.14
C VAL A 357 -24.60 27.85 -89.23
N ASN A 358 -24.91 28.27 -90.52
CA ASN A 358 -26.20 28.81 -91.04
C ASN A 358 -27.50 28.21 -90.49
#